data_5ddbd3fbe7cfc0cdfa9986e55124ab07
#
_entry.id   5ddbd3fbe7cfc0cdfa9986e55124ab07
#
_cell.length_a   1.000
_cell.length_b   1.000
_cell.length_c   1.000
_cell.angle_alpha   90.00
_cell.angle_beta   90.00
_cell.angle_gamma   90.00
#
_symmetry.space_group_name_H-M   'P 1'
#
loop_
_entity.id
_entity.type
_entity.pdbx_description
1 polymer ?
#
loop_
_entity_poly.entity_id
_entity_poly.type
_entity_poly.pdbx_seq_one_letter_code
_entity_poly.pdbx_strand_id
1 'polypeptide(L)'
;MLFLFQHYNFEANTFMQTPKPIKRALLSVSDKTGILDFATALHNAGVELLSTGGTAKLLANAGLPVIEVSEHTGHPEIMAGRVKTLHPKIHGGILARRGTDEAVMAENNIAPIDLVVVNLYPFAATVANEDCTLEDAIENIDIGGPTMVRAAAKNHKDVTIVVNASDYGRVLAEMNDNNGSLTYSTRFDLAIKAFEHTAEYDGMIANYFGARLDSTECEADCDHQHSEFPRTYNMQLTKKQDLRYGENSHQEAAFYVENDIQEASVATATQLQGKELSFNNIADTDAALECVKEFEQPACVIVKHANPCGVAIGEDILSAYDRAFKTDPTSAFGGIIAFNRELDAKTAQAIVDRQFVEVIIAPTVSDEAKEVVTAKKNVRLLACGDWAGQLTEGYDFKRVNGGLLVQERDFGMVEMEDLEVVTKRKPSEDELRDLMFCWKVAKYVKSNAIVYCKDGMTVGVGAGQMSRVYSAKIAG
;
A
#
# COMPACT_ATOMS: atom_id res chain seq x y z
N MET A 1 -26.48 3.51 12.28
CA MET A 1 -27.01 2.71 11.19
C MET A 1 -26.32 1.36 11.26
N LEU A 2 -26.99 0.37 11.86
CA LEU A 2 -26.43 -0.98 12.05
C LEU A 2 -26.43 -1.65 10.66
N PHE A 3 -25.27 -1.92 10.10
CA PHE A 3 -25.15 -2.87 9.00
C PHE A 3 -25.19 -4.28 9.60
N LEU A 4 -26.35 -4.90 9.54
CA LEU A 4 -26.51 -6.34 9.69
C LEU A 4 -25.85 -6.99 8.46
N PHE A 5 -24.65 -7.53 8.62
CA PHE A 5 -24.14 -8.52 7.70
C PHE A 5 -24.93 -9.82 7.94
N GLN A 6 -26.03 -9.97 7.19
CA GLN A 6 -26.61 -11.29 7.01
C GLN A 6 -25.58 -12.14 6.27
N HIS A 7 -25.17 -13.24 6.91
CA HIS A 7 -24.48 -14.32 6.21
C HIS A 7 -25.40 -14.82 5.09
N TYR A 8 -25.15 -14.34 3.89
CA TYR A 8 -25.69 -14.94 2.70
C TYR A 8 -24.98 -16.29 2.53
N ASN A 9 -25.67 -17.37 2.92
CA ASN A 9 -25.35 -18.70 2.40
C ASN A 9 -25.56 -18.62 0.89
N PHE A 10 -24.47 -18.44 0.15
CA PHE A 10 -24.47 -18.59 -1.30
C PHE A 10 -24.79 -20.07 -1.58
N GLU A 11 -26.01 -20.35 -1.95
CA GLU A 11 -26.38 -21.67 -2.47
C GLU A 11 -25.52 -21.93 -3.71
N ALA A 12 -24.53 -22.80 -3.56
CA ALA A 12 -23.54 -23.17 -4.56
C ALA A 12 -24.14 -23.91 -5.79
N ASN A 13 -25.45 -23.94 -5.93
CA ASN A 13 -26.12 -24.84 -6.86
C ASN A 13 -26.80 -24.21 -8.08
N THR A 14 -26.67 -22.89 -8.34
CA THR A 14 -27.47 -22.28 -9.42
C THR A 14 -26.67 -21.75 -10.62
N PHE A 15 -25.34 -21.83 -10.68
CA PHE A 15 -24.53 -21.26 -11.76
C PHE A 15 -23.46 -22.16 -12.35
N MET A 16 -23.76 -23.45 -12.56
CA MET A 16 -22.96 -24.26 -13.50
C MET A 16 -23.39 -23.94 -14.94
N GLN A 17 -23.15 -22.73 -15.42
CA GLN A 17 -23.08 -22.53 -16.87
C GLN A 17 -21.78 -23.16 -17.36
N THR A 18 -21.88 -23.98 -18.41
CA THR A 18 -20.71 -24.55 -19.08
C THR A 18 -19.78 -23.39 -19.47
N PRO A 19 -18.52 -23.39 -19.04
CA PRO A 19 -17.58 -22.35 -19.38
C PRO A 19 -17.52 -22.21 -20.90
N LYS A 20 -17.67 -20.98 -21.42
CA LYS A 20 -17.58 -20.73 -22.87
C LYS A 20 -16.14 -20.34 -23.21
N PRO A 21 -15.56 -20.93 -24.27
CA PRO A 21 -14.19 -20.55 -24.68
C PRO A 21 -14.15 -19.10 -25.16
N ILE A 22 -13.06 -18.43 -24.83
CA ILE A 22 -12.75 -17.09 -25.31
C ILE A 22 -12.43 -17.20 -26.80
N LYS A 23 -13.18 -16.46 -27.64
CA LYS A 23 -13.00 -16.43 -29.09
C LYS A 23 -12.50 -15.11 -29.62
N ARG A 24 -12.80 -14.01 -28.91
CA ARG A 24 -12.36 -12.66 -29.29
C ARG A 24 -11.92 -11.89 -28.07
N ALA A 25 -10.73 -11.28 -28.18
CA ALA A 25 -10.13 -10.44 -27.16
C ALA A 25 -9.96 -9.01 -27.66
N LEU A 26 -10.29 -8.03 -26.83
CA LEU A 26 -9.99 -6.61 -27.04
C LEU A 26 -8.81 -6.21 -26.15
N LEU A 27 -7.69 -5.81 -26.77
CA LEU A 27 -6.44 -5.47 -26.11
C LEU A 27 -6.15 -3.97 -26.28
N SER A 28 -6.20 -3.21 -25.18
CA SER A 28 -5.92 -1.77 -25.19
C SER A 28 -5.23 -1.38 -23.89
N VAL A 29 -3.91 -1.43 -23.90
CA VAL A 29 -3.10 -1.18 -22.71
C VAL A 29 -2.18 0.02 -22.90
N SER A 30 -2.01 0.81 -21.83
CA SER A 30 -1.02 1.89 -21.76
C SER A 30 0.35 1.32 -21.44
N ASP A 31 0.49 0.60 -20.33
CA ASP A 31 1.67 -0.20 -20.01
C ASP A 31 1.67 -1.48 -20.88
N LYS A 32 2.76 -1.66 -21.63
CA LYS A 32 2.93 -2.77 -22.59
C LYS A 32 3.59 -4.01 -21.99
N THR A 33 3.86 -4.03 -20.70
CA THR A 33 4.53 -5.14 -20.01
C THR A 33 3.80 -6.47 -20.26
N GLY A 34 4.50 -7.43 -20.84
CA GLY A 34 4.03 -8.79 -21.11
C GLY A 34 2.89 -8.93 -22.13
N ILE A 35 2.37 -7.82 -22.71
CA ILE A 35 1.20 -7.88 -23.61
C ILE A 35 1.49 -8.64 -24.90
N LEU A 36 2.71 -8.58 -25.43
CA LEU A 36 3.07 -9.26 -26.67
C LEU A 36 3.03 -10.78 -26.49
N ASP A 37 3.63 -11.30 -25.43
CA ASP A 37 3.64 -12.73 -25.13
C ASP A 37 2.22 -13.23 -24.85
N PHE A 38 1.44 -12.45 -24.11
CA PHE A 38 0.05 -12.75 -23.80
C PHE A 38 -0.81 -12.81 -25.07
N ALA A 39 -0.71 -11.80 -25.94
CA ALA A 39 -1.44 -11.76 -27.21
C ALA A 39 -1.02 -12.89 -28.16
N THR A 40 0.27 -13.24 -28.19
CA THR A 40 0.79 -14.36 -28.98
C THR A 40 0.19 -15.69 -28.50
N ALA A 41 0.11 -15.91 -27.19
CA ALA A 41 -0.51 -17.11 -26.61
C ALA A 41 -2.01 -17.17 -26.93
N LEU A 42 -2.74 -16.06 -26.83
CA LEU A 42 -4.15 -15.97 -27.21
C LEU A 42 -4.36 -16.30 -28.68
N HIS A 43 -3.56 -15.73 -29.58
CA HIS A 43 -3.63 -16.01 -31.00
C HIS A 43 -3.38 -17.48 -31.31
N ASN A 44 -2.36 -18.09 -30.69
CA ASN A 44 -2.04 -19.52 -30.87
C ASN A 44 -3.17 -20.43 -30.33
N ALA A 45 -3.96 -19.95 -29.35
CA ALA A 45 -5.17 -20.61 -28.87
C ALA A 45 -6.40 -20.38 -29.79
N GLY A 46 -6.26 -19.67 -30.90
CA GLY A 46 -7.32 -19.41 -31.88
C GLY A 46 -8.22 -18.22 -31.51
N VAL A 47 -7.77 -17.34 -30.63
CA VAL A 47 -8.51 -16.13 -30.23
C VAL A 47 -8.26 -15.02 -31.26
N GLU A 48 -9.33 -14.41 -31.77
CA GLU A 48 -9.27 -13.22 -32.62
C GLU A 48 -8.89 -11.99 -31.78
N LEU A 49 -7.94 -11.19 -32.27
CA LEU A 49 -7.41 -10.03 -31.54
C LEU A 49 -7.95 -8.73 -32.13
N LEU A 50 -8.69 -7.98 -31.31
CA LEU A 50 -9.04 -6.59 -31.55
C LEU A 50 -8.09 -5.69 -30.76
N SER A 51 -7.64 -4.58 -31.35
CA SER A 51 -6.80 -3.63 -30.61
C SER A 51 -6.91 -2.22 -31.19
N THR A 52 -6.33 -1.26 -30.50
CA THR A 52 -6.33 0.16 -30.90
C THR A 52 -4.99 0.83 -30.60
N GLY A 53 -4.67 1.86 -31.36
CA GLY A 53 -3.57 2.77 -31.13
C GLY A 53 -2.20 2.09 -31.06
N GLY A 54 -1.42 2.46 -30.02
CA GLY A 54 -0.05 1.94 -29.82
C GLY A 54 0.01 0.44 -29.55
N THR A 55 -1.03 -0.15 -28.94
CA THR A 55 -1.11 -1.60 -28.71
C THR A 55 -1.29 -2.34 -30.02
N ALA A 56 -2.19 -1.91 -30.89
CA ALA A 56 -2.40 -2.51 -32.21
C ALA A 56 -1.11 -2.47 -33.05
N LYS A 57 -0.43 -1.33 -33.07
CA LYS A 57 0.85 -1.18 -33.79
C LYS A 57 1.94 -2.13 -33.26
N LEU A 58 2.05 -2.26 -31.94
CA LEU A 58 3.03 -3.18 -31.33
C LEU A 58 2.78 -4.62 -31.77
N LEU A 59 1.53 -5.09 -31.69
CA LEU A 59 1.16 -6.47 -32.01
C LEU A 59 1.31 -6.74 -33.52
N ALA A 60 0.88 -5.82 -34.40
CA ALA A 60 1.01 -5.93 -35.84
C ALA A 60 2.49 -5.95 -36.28
N ASN A 61 3.35 -5.11 -35.68
CA ASN A 61 4.80 -5.11 -35.97
C ASN A 61 5.48 -6.43 -35.56
N ALA A 62 4.93 -7.14 -34.59
CA ALA A 62 5.37 -8.48 -34.21
C ALA A 62 4.80 -9.61 -35.13
N GLY A 63 4.01 -9.26 -36.13
CA GLY A 63 3.45 -10.20 -37.11
C GLY A 63 2.16 -10.87 -36.67
N LEU A 64 1.51 -10.41 -35.58
CA LEU A 64 0.21 -10.93 -35.17
C LEU A 64 -0.92 -10.35 -36.02
N PRO A 65 -1.90 -11.17 -36.45
CA PRO A 65 -3.09 -10.68 -37.13
C PRO A 65 -4.00 -9.94 -36.11
N VAL A 66 -4.03 -8.62 -36.19
CA VAL A 66 -4.80 -7.77 -35.32
C VAL A 66 -5.80 -6.96 -36.14
N ILE A 67 -7.05 -6.94 -35.71
CA ILE A 67 -8.08 -6.11 -36.31
C ILE A 67 -8.13 -4.78 -35.53
N GLU A 68 -7.95 -3.66 -36.22
CA GLU A 68 -8.07 -2.34 -35.62
C GLU A 68 -9.53 -2.08 -35.20
N VAL A 69 -9.71 -1.41 -34.07
CA VAL A 69 -11.07 -1.05 -33.57
C VAL A 69 -11.83 -0.21 -34.59
N SER A 70 -11.18 0.68 -35.32
CA SER A 70 -11.76 1.47 -36.39
C SER A 70 -12.30 0.62 -37.55
N GLU A 71 -11.58 -0.45 -37.93
CA GLU A 71 -12.04 -1.42 -38.93
C GLU A 71 -13.26 -2.22 -38.39
N HIS A 72 -13.16 -2.74 -37.18
CA HIS A 72 -14.23 -3.50 -36.53
C HIS A 72 -15.54 -2.70 -36.38
N THR A 73 -15.43 -1.43 -35.99
CA THR A 73 -16.60 -0.54 -35.83
C THR A 73 -17.11 0.02 -37.15
N GLY A 74 -16.22 0.19 -38.13
CA GLY A 74 -16.45 0.97 -39.35
C GLY A 74 -16.47 2.48 -39.09
N HIS A 75 -15.96 2.93 -37.94
CA HIS A 75 -15.92 4.33 -37.56
C HIS A 75 -14.48 4.77 -37.29
N PRO A 76 -14.01 5.87 -37.90
CA PRO A 76 -12.63 6.34 -37.68
C PRO A 76 -12.44 6.84 -36.25
N GLU A 77 -11.19 6.84 -35.80
CA GLU A 77 -10.79 7.58 -34.62
C GLU A 77 -10.94 9.08 -34.87
N ILE A 78 -11.62 9.80 -33.96
CA ILE A 78 -11.92 11.22 -34.09
C ILE A 78 -11.51 12.00 -32.84
N MET A 79 -11.49 13.35 -32.92
CA MET A 79 -11.15 14.27 -31.81
C MET A 79 -9.78 13.96 -31.21
N ALA A 80 -8.76 13.85 -32.07
CA ALA A 80 -7.39 13.52 -31.66
C ALA A 80 -7.27 12.26 -30.79
N GLY A 81 -8.14 11.26 -31.04
CA GLY A 81 -8.11 9.98 -30.33
C GLY A 81 -8.97 9.91 -29.07
N ARG A 82 -9.63 10.99 -28.69
CA ARG A 82 -10.55 10.97 -27.52
C ARG A 82 -11.76 10.06 -27.72
N VAL A 83 -12.16 9.80 -28.98
CA VAL A 83 -13.25 8.91 -29.33
C VAL A 83 -12.74 7.82 -30.29
N LYS A 84 -12.59 6.60 -29.77
CA LYS A 84 -12.19 5.38 -30.52
C LYS A 84 -13.03 4.16 -30.09
N THR A 85 -13.05 3.87 -28.79
CA THR A 85 -13.71 2.68 -28.22
C THR A 85 -15.11 2.95 -27.70
N LEU A 86 -15.51 4.22 -27.59
CA LEU A 86 -16.86 4.65 -27.19
C LEU A 86 -17.85 4.45 -28.36
N HIS A 87 -18.10 3.19 -28.69
CA HIS A 87 -18.94 2.80 -29.84
C HIS A 87 -19.88 1.66 -29.47
N PRO A 88 -21.15 1.65 -29.95
CA PRO A 88 -22.13 0.59 -29.66
C PRO A 88 -21.64 -0.82 -30.00
N LYS A 89 -20.88 -1.02 -31.07
CA LYS A 89 -20.33 -2.34 -31.42
C LYS A 89 -19.33 -2.85 -30.40
N ILE A 90 -18.53 -1.97 -29.77
CA ILE A 90 -17.61 -2.35 -28.72
C ILE A 90 -18.37 -2.63 -27.43
N HIS A 91 -19.13 -1.66 -26.92
CA HIS A 91 -19.84 -1.81 -25.65
C HIS A 91 -20.96 -2.84 -25.72
N GLY A 92 -21.64 -2.96 -26.85
CA GLY A 92 -22.62 -4.03 -27.09
C GLY A 92 -21.97 -5.40 -27.11
N GLY A 93 -20.79 -5.55 -27.76
CA GLY A 93 -20.02 -6.79 -27.75
C GLY A 93 -19.60 -7.25 -26.34
N ILE A 94 -19.27 -6.27 -25.46
CA ILE A 94 -18.89 -6.52 -24.07
C ILE A 94 -20.13 -6.74 -23.17
N LEU A 95 -21.16 -5.91 -23.26
CA LEU A 95 -22.29 -5.89 -22.32
C LEU A 95 -23.40 -6.88 -22.64
N ALA A 96 -23.47 -7.40 -23.87
CA ALA A 96 -24.53 -8.33 -24.26
C ALA A 96 -24.52 -9.61 -23.41
N ARG A 97 -25.69 -9.97 -22.90
CA ARG A 97 -25.90 -11.20 -22.11
C ARG A 97 -26.02 -12.39 -23.02
N ARG A 98 -25.08 -13.30 -22.90
CA ARG A 98 -25.03 -14.51 -23.73
C ARG A 98 -26.24 -15.44 -23.42
N GLY A 99 -26.98 -15.81 -24.45
CA GLY A 99 -28.23 -16.57 -24.33
C GLY A 99 -29.50 -15.69 -24.19
N THR A 100 -29.39 -14.37 -24.28
CA THR A 100 -30.51 -13.43 -24.12
C THR A 100 -30.56 -12.37 -25.23
N ASP A 101 -29.40 -11.79 -25.57
CA ASP A 101 -29.33 -10.58 -26.41
C ASP A 101 -28.87 -10.88 -27.85
N GLU A 102 -28.78 -12.16 -28.27
CA GLU A 102 -28.29 -12.56 -29.58
C GLU A 102 -29.09 -11.96 -30.77
N ALA A 103 -30.40 -11.86 -30.62
CA ALA A 103 -31.26 -11.27 -31.67
C ALA A 103 -30.94 -9.79 -31.91
N VAL A 104 -30.76 -9.02 -30.81
CA VAL A 104 -30.41 -7.58 -30.87
C VAL A 104 -28.98 -7.42 -31.38
N MET A 105 -28.04 -8.27 -30.98
CA MET A 105 -26.67 -8.28 -31.50
C MET A 105 -26.64 -8.50 -33.01
N ALA A 106 -27.39 -9.49 -33.49
CA ALA A 106 -27.48 -9.80 -34.92
C ALA A 106 -28.10 -8.67 -35.72
N GLU A 107 -29.20 -8.07 -35.25
CA GLU A 107 -29.85 -6.92 -35.88
C GLU A 107 -28.93 -5.71 -36.04
N ASN A 108 -28.05 -5.48 -35.05
CA ASN A 108 -27.13 -4.33 -35.01
C ASN A 108 -25.70 -4.67 -35.49
N ASN A 109 -25.48 -5.87 -36.04
CA ASN A 109 -24.18 -6.36 -36.45
C ASN A 109 -23.10 -6.23 -35.35
N ILE A 110 -23.45 -6.61 -34.12
CA ILE A 110 -22.59 -6.61 -32.96
C ILE A 110 -22.02 -8.01 -32.76
N ALA A 111 -20.71 -8.13 -32.87
CA ALA A 111 -20.00 -9.38 -32.58
C ALA A 111 -19.59 -9.44 -31.09
N PRO A 112 -19.65 -10.61 -30.43
CA PRO A 112 -19.29 -10.74 -29.03
C PRO A 112 -17.80 -10.50 -28.79
N ILE A 113 -17.46 -9.90 -27.65
CA ILE A 113 -16.12 -9.75 -27.11
C ILE A 113 -16.09 -10.51 -25.79
N ASP A 114 -15.19 -11.49 -25.68
CA ASP A 114 -15.19 -12.45 -24.56
C ASP A 114 -14.09 -12.16 -23.53
N LEU A 115 -13.04 -11.47 -23.95
CA LEU A 115 -11.94 -11.01 -23.10
C LEU A 115 -11.64 -9.54 -23.39
N VAL A 116 -11.51 -8.76 -22.33
CA VAL A 116 -11.06 -7.35 -22.38
C VAL A 116 -9.79 -7.23 -21.56
N VAL A 117 -8.74 -6.67 -22.15
CA VAL A 117 -7.44 -6.43 -21.50
C VAL A 117 -7.15 -4.95 -21.61
N VAL A 118 -7.29 -4.24 -20.50
CA VAL A 118 -7.19 -2.78 -20.46
C VAL A 118 -6.54 -2.38 -19.14
N ASN A 119 -5.41 -1.71 -19.22
CA ASN A 119 -4.92 -0.87 -18.13
C ASN A 119 -5.11 0.62 -18.53
N LEU A 120 -5.15 1.50 -17.53
CA LEU A 120 -5.47 2.90 -17.74
C LEU A 120 -4.23 3.74 -18.04
N TYR A 121 -4.41 4.97 -18.46
CA TYR A 121 -3.31 5.92 -18.61
C TYR A 121 -2.62 6.16 -17.27
N PRO A 122 -1.29 6.38 -17.25
CA PRO A 122 -0.51 6.46 -16.01
C PRO A 122 -0.66 7.83 -15.33
N PHE A 123 -1.88 8.18 -14.90
CA PHE A 123 -2.18 9.48 -14.29
C PHE A 123 -1.26 9.80 -13.12
N ALA A 124 -1.05 8.83 -12.21
CA ALA A 124 -0.16 9.01 -11.05
C ALA A 124 1.27 9.38 -11.48
N ALA A 125 1.84 8.68 -12.47
CA ALA A 125 3.18 8.97 -12.97
C ALA A 125 3.25 10.33 -13.70
N THR A 126 2.16 10.72 -14.37
CA THR A 126 2.08 12.03 -15.04
C THR A 126 2.13 13.17 -14.03
N VAL A 127 1.29 13.11 -12.98
CA VAL A 127 1.20 14.19 -11.97
C VAL A 127 2.35 14.18 -10.96
N ALA A 128 3.12 13.10 -10.87
CA ALA A 128 4.34 13.02 -10.07
C ALA A 128 5.54 13.74 -10.74
N ASN A 129 5.42 14.12 -12.01
CA ASN A 129 6.45 14.93 -12.68
C ASN A 129 6.31 16.38 -12.24
N GLU A 130 7.38 16.97 -11.71
CA GLU A 130 7.43 18.38 -11.26
C GLU A 130 7.08 19.37 -12.38
N ASP A 131 7.35 19.03 -13.64
CA ASP A 131 7.04 19.86 -14.82
C ASP A 131 5.60 19.63 -15.34
N CYS A 132 4.77 18.84 -14.69
CA CYS A 132 3.41 18.53 -15.13
C CYS A 132 2.49 19.75 -15.03
N THR A 133 1.99 20.20 -16.18
CA THR A 133 0.96 21.25 -16.21
C THR A 133 -0.42 20.70 -15.90
N LEU A 134 -1.35 21.57 -15.52
CA LEU A 134 -2.75 21.20 -15.33
C LEU A 134 -3.37 20.60 -16.61
N GLU A 135 -2.99 21.12 -17.78
CA GLU A 135 -3.45 20.62 -19.07
C GLU A 135 -2.91 19.23 -19.36
N ASP A 136 -1.63 18.95 -19.04
CA ASP A 136 -1.05 17.62 -19.16
C ASP A 136 -1.80 16.60 -18.26
N ALA A 137 -2.11 16.99 -17.04
CA ALA A 137 -2.91 16.16 -16.14
C ALA A 137 -4.31 15.86 -16.71
N ILE A 138 -4.99 16.86 -17.26
CA ILE A 138 -6.33 16.72 -17.88
C ILE A 138 -6.26 15.79 -19.09
N GLU A 139 -5.28 15.95 -19.98
CA GLU A 139 -5.13 15.12 -21.20
C GLU A 139 -4.75 13.66 -20.87
N ASN A 140 -4.21 13.39 -19.67
CA ASN A 140 -3.92 12.04 -19.20
C ASN A 140 -5.08 11.38 -18.41
N ILE A 141 -6.27 11.98 -18.41
CA ILE A 141 -7.47 11.32 -17.91
C ILE A 141 -8.00 10.36 -18.99
N ASP A 142 -7.96 9.07 -18.69
CA ASP A 142 -8.52 8.04 -19.57
C ASP A 142 -10.04 7.96 -19.44
N ILE A 143 -10.76 8.11 -20.55
CA ILE A 143 -12.21 7.97 -20.63
C ILE A 143 -12.61 6.60 -21.17
N GLY A 144 -11.98 6.19 -22.27
CA GLY A 144 -12.32 4.95 -22.98
C GLY A 144 -11.99 3.69 -22.18
N GLY A 145 -10.83 3.69 -21.52
CA GLY A 145 -10.37 2.56 -20.70
C GLY A 145 -11.34 2.24 -19.56
N PRO A 146 -11.64 3.17 -18.65
CA PRO A 146 -12.58 2.93 -17.55
C PRO A 146 -13.95 2.46 -17.99
N THR A 147 -14.49 2.97 -19.10
CA THR A 147 -15.79 2.54 -19.61
C THR A 147 -15.78 1.07 -20.06
N MET A 148 -14.73 0.62 -20.75
CA MET A 148 -14.57 -0.79 -21.16
C MET A 148 -14.34 -1.69 -19.95
N VAL A 149 -13.50 -1.28 -19.02
CA VAL A 149 -13.21 -2.02 -17.77
C VAL A 149 -14.48 -2.25 -16.99
N ARG A 150 -15.25 -1.20 -16.71
CA ARG A 150 -16.52 -1.28 -15.96
C ARG A 150 -17.59 -2.08 -16.68
N ALA A 151 -17.66 -1.97 -18.01
CA ALA A 151 -18.61 -2.75 -18.82
C ALA A 151 -18.32 -4.25 -18.74
N ALA A 152 -17.05 -4.65 -18.91
CA ALA A 152 -16.62 -6.04 -18.82
C ALA A 152 -16.78 -6.61 -17.40
N ALA A 153 -16.38 -5.85 -16.38
CA ALA A 153 -16.57 -6.22 -14.98
C ALA A 153 -18.04 -6.43 -14.61
N LYS A 154 -18.93 -5.55 -15.07
CA LYS A 154 -20.38 -5.72 -14.89
C LYS A 154 -20.89 -7.00 -15.53
N ASN A 155 -20.37 -7.39 -16.68
CA ASN A 155 -20.78 -8.59 -17.42
C ASN A 155 -19.86 -9.80 -17.19
N HIS A 156 -19.18 -9.87 -16.01
CA HIS A 156 -18.24 -10.95 -15.66
C HIS A 156 -18.81 -12.37 -15.76
N LYS A 157 -20.13 -12.49 -15.79
CA LYS A 157 -20.79 -13.78 -16.05
C LYS A 157 -20.42 -14.35 -17.42
N ASP A 158 -20.25 -13.49 -18.41
CA ASP A 158 -20.03 -13.86 -19.80
C ASP A 158 -18.67 -13.36 -20.36
N VAL A 159 -18.05 -12.36 -19.74
CA VAL A 159 -16.84 -11.67 -20.22
C VAL A 159 -15.77 -11.67 -19.15
N THR A 160 -14.55 -11.87 -19.57
CA THR A 160 -13.35 -11.73 -18.72
C THR A 160 -12.77 -10.34 -18.86
N ILE A 161 -12.36 -9.72 -17.75
CA ILE A 161 -11.60 -8.47 -17.72
C ILE A 161 -10.24 -8.70 -17.05
N VAL A 162 -9.18 -8.16 -17.65
CA VAL A 162 -7.83 -8.17 -17.07
C VAL A 162 -7.29 -6.75 -17.09
N VAL A 163 -6.94 -6.23 -15.93
CA VAL A 163 -6.42 -4.85 -15.76
C VAL A 163 -4.95 -4.82 -15.36
N ASN A 164 -4.36 -5.95 -15.01
CA ASN A 164 -2.98 -6.03 -14.54
C ASN A 164 -2.22 -7.17 -15.25
N ALA A 165 -1.01 -6.90 -15.71
CA ALA A 165 -0.15 -7.87 -16.39
C ALA A 165 0.20 -9.08 -15.50
N SER A 166 0.20 -8.94 -14.18
CA SER A 166 0.43 -10.04 -13.24
C SER A 166 -0.59 -11.17 -13.35
N ASP A 167 -1.79 -10.91 -13.89
CA ASP A 167 -2.83 -11.91 -14.08
C ASP A 167 -2.72 -12.68 -15.42
N TYR A 168 -1.85 -12.26 -16.37
CA TYR A 168 -1.73 -12.90 -17.67
C TYR A 168 -1.38 -14.39 -17.57
N GLY A 169 -0.39 -14.73 -16.73
CA GLY A 169 0.03 -16.13 -16.55
C GLY A 169 -1.10 -17.00 -15.99
N ARG A 170 -1.84 -16.52 -15.00
CA ARG A 170 -2.99 -17.23 -14.41
C ARG A 170 -4.10 -17.45 -15.43
N VAL A 171 -4.42 -16.45 -16.21
CA VAL A 171 -5.46 -16.52 -17.25
C VAL A 171 -5.10 -17.55 -18.30
N LEU A 172 -3.86 -17.52 -18.82
CA LEU A 172 -3.40 -18.49 -19.84
C LEU A 172 -3.38 -19.92 -19.29
N ALA A 173 -2.89 -20.12 -18.07
CA ALA A 173 -2.87 -21.44 -17.45
C ALA A 173 -4.27 -22.02 -17.36
N GLU A 174 -5.23 -21.24 -16.83
CA GLU A 174 -6.61 -21.72 -16.68
C GLU A 174 -7.32 -21.94 -18.04
N MET A 175 -7.05 -21.09 -19.05
CA MET A 175 -7.55 -21.32 -20.42
C MET A 175 -7.03 -22.65 -21.01
N ASN A 176 -5.77 -22.98 -20.80
CA ASN A 176 -5.18 -24.23 -21.26
C ASN A 176 -5.85 -25.45 -20.58
N ASP A 177 -6.10 -25.36 -19.28
CA ASP A 177 -6.70 -26.45 -18.50
C ASP A 177 -8.19 -26.64 -18.78
N ASN A 178 -8.89 -25.57 -19.25
CA ASN A 178 -10.35 -25.54 -19.42
C ASN A 178 -10.79 -25.31 -20.88
N ASN A 179 -10.07 -25.83 -21.86
CA ASN A 179 -10.43 -25.74 -23.30
C ASN A 179 -10.72 -24.28 -23.75
N GLY A 180 -9.86 -23.34 -23.40
CA GLY A 180 -9.97 -21.92 -23.76
C GLY A 180 -10.95 -21.11 -22.93
N SER A 181 -11.42 -21.65 -21.82
CA SER A 181 -12.42 -21.01 -20.96
C SER A 181 -11.84 -20.65 -19.58
N LEU A 182 -12.47 -19.71 -18.88
CA LEU A 182 -12.20 -19.41 -17.47
C LEU A 182 -13.40 -19.79 -16.60
N THR A 183 -13.13 -20.19 -15.36
CA THR A 183 -14.19 -20.45 -14.37
C THR A 183 -14.94 -19.17 -14.00
N TYR A 184 -16.15 -19.29 -13.49
CA TYR A 184 -16.89 -18.17 -12.96
C TYR A 184 -16.15 -17.49 -11.80
N SER A 185 -15.53 -18.27 -10.92
CA SER A 185 -14.78 -17.74 -9.78
C SER A 185 -13.64 -16.82 -10.21
N THR A 186 -12.87 -17.23 -11.23
CA THR A 186 -11.78 -16.40 -11.77
C THR A 186 -12.30 -15.14 -12.44
N ARG A 187 -13.36 -15.23 -13.25
CA ARG A 187 -13.98 -14.04 -13.86
C ARG A 187 -14.54 -13.08 -12.80
N PHE A 188 -15.14 -13.59 -11.74
CA PHE A 188 -15.65 -12.77 -10.64
C PHE A 188 -14.52 -12.06 -9.87
N ASP A 189 -13.44 -12.78 -9.55
CA ASP A 189 -12.26 -12.19 -8.90
C ASP A 189 -11.63 -11.09 -9.76
N LEU A 190 -11.44 -11.34 -11.06
CA LEU A 190 -10.92 -10.34 -12.00
C LEU A 190 -11.87 -9.12 -12.14
N ALA A 191 -13.18 -9.33 -12.04
CA ALA A 191 -14.14 -8.23 -12.05
C ALA A 191 -14.07 -7.36 -10.78
N ILE A 192 -13.80 -7.96 -9.63
CA ILE A 192 -13.52 -7.22 -8.38
C ILE A 192 -12.26 -6.37 -8.57
N LYS A 193 -11.15 -6.95 -9.03
CA LYS A 193 -9.91 -6.23 -9.32
C LYS A 193 -10.11 -5.07 -10.31
N ALA A 194 -10.98 -5.25 -11.29
CA ALA A 194 -11.31 -4.20 -12.25
C ALA A 194 -12.03 -3.02 -11.59
N PHE A 195 -12.94 -3.26 -10.65
CA PHE A 195 -13.59 -2.18 -9.88
C PHE A 195 -12.62 -1.54 -8.87
N GLU A 196 -11.75 -2.30 -8.25
CA GLU A 196 -10.68 -1.79 -7.38
C GLU A 196 -9.78 -0.85 -8.17
N HIS A 197 -9.33 -1.26 -9.37
CA HIS A 197 -8.49 -0.46 -10.26
C HIS A 197 -9.15 0.86 -10.69
N THR A 198 -10.44 0.85 -11.07
CA THR A 198 -11.14 2.09 -11.45
C THR A 198 -11.44 2.99 -10.24
N ALA A 199 -11.69 2.43 -9.06
CA ALA A 199 -11.92 3.20 -7.84
C ALA A 199 -10.63 3.93 -7.40
N GLU A 200 -9.47 3.27 -7.45
CA GLU A 200 -8.17 3.87 -7.18
C GLU A 200 -7.86 4.99 -8.17
N TYR A 201 -8.05 4.74 -9.46
CA TYR A 201 -7.84 5.71 -10.53
C TYR A 201 -8.68 6.97 -10.36
N ASP A 202 -9.99 6.82 -10.18
CA ASP A 202 -10.91 7.95 -9.96
C ASP A 202 -10.61 8.69 -8.66
N GLY A 203 -10.20 7.96 -7.61
CA GLY A 203 -9.79 8.51 -6.32
C GLY A 203 -8.55 9.41 -6.44
N MET A 204 -7.52 8.98 -7.18
CA MET A 204 -6.33 9.78 -7.44
C MET A 204 -6.65 11.08 -8.19
N ILE A 205 -7.47 10.99 -9.24
CA ILE A 205 -7.93 12.14 -10.00
C ILE A 205 -8.68 13.12 -9.10
N ALA A 206 -9.62 12.62 -8.29
CA ALA A 206 -10.42 13.45 -7.40
C ALA A 206 -9.56 14.14 -6.32
N ASN A 207 -8.56 13.45 -5.77
CA ASN A 207 -7.61 14.04 -4.81
C ASN A 207 -6.77 15.14 -5.48
N TYR A 208 -6.18 14.86 -6.65
CA TYR A 208 -5.34 15.79 -7.37
C TYR A 208 -6.06 17.11 -7.71
N PHE A 209 -7.24 17.03 -8.33
CA PHE A 209 -8.00 18.23 -8.68
C PHE A 209 -8.67 18.87 -7.47
N GLY A 210 -9.07 18.06 -6.47
CA GLY A 210 -9.68 18.56 -5.24
C GLY A 210 -8.75 19.43 -4.40
N ALA A 211 -7.44 19.22 -4.50
CA ALA A 211 -6.41 20.04 -3.86
C ALA A 211 -6.14 21.37 -4.60
N ARG A 212 -6.65 21.54 -5.82
CA ARG A 212 -6.37 22.69 -6.72
C ARG A 212 -7.57 23.61 -6.97
N LEU A 213 -8.64 23.50 -6.20
CA LEU A 213 -9.88 24.27 -6.42
C LEU A 213 -9.63 25.79 -6.35
N ASP A 214 -8.84 26.24 -5.37
CA ASP A 214 -8.58 27.67 -5.16
C ASP A 214 -7.63 28.28 -6.21
N SER A 215 -6.87 27.43 -6.92
CA SER A 215 -5.96 27.90 -7.99
C SER A 215 -6.69 28.23 -9.30
N THR A 216 -7.95 27.82 -9.47
CA THR A 216 -8.73 28.04 -10.69
C THR A 216 -9.35 29.45 -10.77
N GLU A 217 -9.37 30.21 -9.68
CA GLU A 217 -9.92 31.58 -9.63
C GLU A 217 -8.86 32.68 -9.84
N CYS A 218 -7.56 32.30 -9.92
CA CYS A 218 -6.47 33.25 -10.14
C CYS A 218 -6.16 33.42 -11.63
N GLU A 219 -6.04 34.68 -12.09
CA GLU A 219 -5.44 35.00 -13.38
C GLU A 219 -3.95 34.57 -13.39
N ALA A 220 -3.40 34.34 -14.57
CA ALA A 220 -2.19 33.59 -14.93
C ALA A 220 -0.84 33.88 -14.21
N ASP A 221 -0.79 34.67 -13.16
CA ASP A 221 0.46 35.06 -12.45
C ASP A 221 0.44 34.83 -10.93
N CYS A 222 -0.49 34.04 -10.40
CA CYS A 222 -0.48 33.70 -9.00
C CYS A 222 0.41 32.46 -8.78
N ASP A 223 1.34 32.56 -7.83
CA ASP A 223 2.06 31.43 -7.27
C ASP A 223 1.01 30.46 -6.71
N HIS A 224 0.74 29.37 -7.43
CA HIS A 224 -0.40 28.48 -7.16
C HIS A 224 -0.16 27.72 -5.85
N GLN A 225 -0.62 28.27 -4.74
CA GLN A 225 -0.70 27.53 -3.47
C GLN A 225 -1.76 26.44 -3.63
N HIS A 226 -1.29 25.21 -3.82
CA HIS A 226 -2.15 24.03 -3.72
C HIS A 226 -2.53 23.83 -2.26
N SER A 227 -3.80 23.47 -2.00
CA SER A 227 -4.17 22.99 -0.67
C SER A 227 -3.51 21.64 -0.44
N GLU A 228 -2.87 21.48 0.71
CA GLU A 228 -2.34 20.16 1.14
C GLU A 228 -3.47 19.12 1.28
N PHE A 229 -4.70 19.56 1.53
CA PHE A 229 -5.83 18.68 1.78
C PHE A 229 -6.90 18.84 0.70
N PRO A 230 -7.21 17.78 -0.08
CA PRO A 230 -8.24 17.84 -1.11
C PRO A 230 -9.65 17.96 -0.52
N ARG A 231 -10.59 18.51 -1.30
CA ARG A 231 -12.00 18.62 -0.89
C ARG A 231 -12.64 17.29 -0.48
N THR A 232 -12.28 16.21 -1.15
CA THR A 232 -12.63 14.82 -0.78
C THR A 232 -11.34 14.04 -0.69
N TYR A 233 -11.19 13.25 0.37
CA TYR A 233 -10.01 12.44 0.58
C TYR A 233 -10.32 10.98 0.23
N ASN A 234 -9.64 10.46 -0.78
CA ASN A 234 -9.77 9.08 -1.25
C ASN A 234 -8.46 8.33 -0.98
N MET A 235 -8.56 7.18 -0.34
CA MET A 235 -7.43 6.30 -0.06
C MET A 235 -7.88 4.86 -0.28
N GLN A 236 -7.14 4.11 -1.07
CA GLN A 236 -7.36 2.69 -1.26
C GLN A 236 -6.29 1.90 -0.53
N LEU A 237 -6.71 0.97 0.30
CA LEU A 237 -5.84 0.06 1.03
C LEU A 237 -6.17 -1.38 0.66
N THR A 238 -5.13 -2.20 0.49
CA THR A 238 -5.26 -3.62 0.18
C THR A 238 -5.14 -4.45 1.46
N LYS A 239 -6.07 -5.40 1.68
CA LYS A 239 -6.00 -6.30 2.82
C LYS A 239 -4.80 -7.23 2.72
N LYS A 240 -3.84 -7.08 3.64
CA LYS A 240 -2.65 -7.94 3.72
C LYS A 240 -2.94 -9.25 4.46
N GLN A 241 -3.68 -9.19 5.58
CA GLN A 241 -4.04 -10.37 6.36
C GLN A 241 -5.27 -10.14 7.24
N ASP A 242 -5.97 -11.21 7.56
CA ASP A 242 -6.95 -11.23 8.66
C ASP A 242 -6.21 -11.40 9.98
N LEU A 243 -6.61 -10.65 11.01
CA LEU A 243 -6.03 -10.74 12.35
C LEU A 243 -6.90 -11.60 13.25
N ARG A 244 -6.27 -12.32 14.16
CA ARG A 244 -7.00 -13.21 15.08
C ARG A 244 -8.06 -12.45 15.89
N TYR A 245 -7.79 -11.22 16.28
CA TYR A 245 -8.68 -10.27 16.95
C TYR A 245 -8.04 -8.87 16.91
N GLY A 246 -8.80 -7.85 17.24
CA GLY A 246 -8.34 -6.46 17.32
C GLY A 246 -7.56 -6.16 18.59
N GLU A 247 -7.62 -4.91 19.06
CA GLU A 247 -7.01 -4.52 20.33
C GLU A 247 -7.52 -5.39 21.49
N ASN A 248 -8.82 -5.74 21.46
CA ASN A 248 -9.46 -6.63 22.42
C ASN A 248 -9.95 -7.92 21.76
N SER A 249 -9.99 -9.00 22.51
CA SER A 249 -10.26 -10.36 22.02
C SER A 249 -11.65 -10.58 21.42
N HIS A 250 -12.60 -9.68 21.63
CA HIS A 250 -13.95 -9.74 21.08
C HIS A 250 -14.13 -8.97 19.77
N GLN A 251 -13.08 -8.27 19.31
CA GLN A 251 -13.12 -7.47 18.09
C GLN A 251 -12.54 -8.24 16.91
N GLU A 252 -13.27 -8.30 15.80
CA GLU A 252 -12.71 -8.76 14.53
C GLU A 252 -11.79 -7.69 13.96
N ALA A 253 -10.70 -8.07 13.30
CA ALA A 253 -9.74 -7.15 12.74
C ALA A 253 -9.02 -7.72 11.50
N ALA A 254 -8.50 -6.82 10.68
CA ALA A 254 -7.65 -7.12 9.55
C ALA A 254 -6.57 -6.03 9.42
N PHE A 255 -5.46 -6.38 8.81
CA PHE A 255 -4.39 -5.46 8.45
C PHE A 255 -4.50 -5.11 6.98
N TYR A 256 -4.65 -3.83 6.71
CA TYR A 256 -4.65 -3.25 5.36
C TYR A 256 -3.38 -2.43 5.17
N VAL A 257 -2.85 -2.43 3.96
CA VAL A 257 -1.63 -1.73 3.59
C VAL A 257 -1.86 -0.87 2.36
N GLU A 258 -1.06 0.16 2.21
CA GLU A 258 -0.99 0.97 1.00
C GLU A 258 -0.40 0.16 -0.16
N ASN A 259 -0.70 0.57 -1.39
CA ASN A 259 -0.05 0.02 -2.57
C ASN A 259 1.31 0.73 -2.78
N ASP A 260 2.28 0.00 -3.36
CA ASP A 260 3.59 0.53 -3.77
C ASP A 260 4.42 1.21 -2.66
N ILE A 261 4.38 0.67 -1.43
CA ILE A 261 5.16 1.17 -0.31
C ILE A 261 6.66 1.04 -0.61
N GLN A 262 7.37 2.15 -0.64
CA GLN A 262 8.82 2.21 -0.88
C GLN A 262 9.63 2.21 0.41
N GLU A 263 9.06 2.71 1.50
CA GLU A 263 9.73 2.84 2.79
C GLU A 263 9.73 1.52 3.56
N ALA A 264 10.86 1.21 4.22
CA ALA A 264 10.95 0.11 5.17
C ALA A 264 9.95 0.32 6.32
N SER A 265 9.03 -0.62 6.51
CA SER A 265 7.91 -0.53 7.44
C SER A 265 7.46 -1.90 7.93
N VAL A 266 6.56 -1.96 8.89
CA VAL A 266 5.90 -3.21 9.29
C VAL A 266 5.10 -3.80 8.13
N ALA A 267 4.57 -2.93 7.26
CA ALA A 267 3.81 -3.34 6.09
C ALA A 267 4.68 -4.06 5.04
N THR A 268 5.94 -3.65 4.86
CA THR A 268 6.89 -4.26 3.91
C THR A 268 7.76 -5.36 4.52
N ALA A 269 7.77 -5.48 5.86
CA ALA A 269 8.61 -6.44 6.55
C ALA A 269 8.29 -7.89 6.18
N THR A 270 9.37 -8.68 6.06
CA THR A 270 9.30 -10.14 5.92
C THR A 270 9.36 -10.78 7.30
N GLN A 271 8.37 -11.58 7.64
CA GLN A 271 8.39 -12.37 8.86
C GLN A 271 9.19 -13.65 8.65
N LEU A 272 10.32 -13.77 9.36
CA LEU A 272 11.26 -14.89 9.26
C LEU A 272 10.89 -16.04 10.19
N GLN A 273 10.23 -15.75 11.32
CA GLN A 273 9.83 -16.72 12.33
C GLN A 273 8.61 -16.26 13.13
N GLY A 274 7.96 -17.21 13.79
CA GLY A 274 6.90 -16.99 14.78
C GLY A 274 5.51 -17.14 14.21
N LYS A 275 4.51 -16.96 15.07
CA LYS A 275 3.09 -16.91 14.68
C LYS A 275 2.81 -15.58 13.98
N GLU A 276 1.69 -15.52 13.25
CA GLU A 276 1.20 -14.27 12.67
C GLU A 276 1.18 -13.11 13.68
N LEU A 277 1.44 -11.91 13.19
CA LEU A 277 1.37 -10.71 14.00
C LEU A 277 -0.06 -10.47 14.47
N SER A 278 -0.23 -10.08 15.72
CA SER A 278 -1.51 -9.59 16.24
C SER A 278 -1.67 -8.10 15.96
N PHE A 279 -2.88 -7.57 16.14
CA PHE A 279 -3.17 -6.13 16.09
C PHE A 279 -2.18 -5.31 16.94
N ASN A 280 -2.00 -5.69 18.20
CA ASN A 280 -1.09 -5.01 19.10
C ASN A 280 0.38 -5.19 18.69
N ASN A 281 0.77 -6.36 18.16
CA ASN A 281 2.14 -6.52 17.64
C ASN A 281 2.43 -5.56 16.50
N ILE A 282 1.50 -5.38 15.56
CA ILE A 282 1.68 -4.46 14.43
C ILE A 282 1.83 -3.02 14.95
N ALA A 283 0.91 -2.55 15.80
CA ALA A 283 0.92 -1.19 16.32
C ALA A 283 2.17 -0.89 17.17
N ASP A 284 2.59 -1.84 18.04
CA ASP A 284 3.76 -1.66 18.89
C ASP A 284 5.06 -1.76 18.07
N THR A 285 5.09 -2.62 17.03
CA THR A 285 6.27 -2.75 16.16
C THR A 285 6.46 -1.51 15.31
N ASP A 286 5.39 -0.94 14.79
CA ASP A 286 5.41 0.32 14.05
C ASP A 286 5.98 1.46 14.93
N ALA A 287 5.46 1.63 16.14
CA ALA A 287 5.97 2.62 17.08
C ALA A 287 7.46 2.43 17.43
N ALA A 288 7.94 1.17 17.52
CA ALA A 288 9.34 0.88 17.80
C ALA A 288 10.23 1.16 16.60
N LEU A 289 9.79 0.78 15.40
CA LEU A 289 10.51 0.96 14.16
C LEU A 289 10.64 2.44 13.80
N GLU A 290 9.55 3.20 13.85
CA GLU A 290 9.59 4.63 13.56
C GLU A 290 10.49 5.40 14.52
N CYS A 291 10.48 5.04 15.81
CA CYS A 291 11.38 5.65 16.79
C CYS A 291 12.86 5.31 16.52
N VAL A 292 13.20 4.05 16.14
CA VAL A 292 14.61 3.67 15.92
C VAL A 292 15.19 4.26 14.65
N LYS A 293 14.38 4.60 13.68
CA LYS A 293 14.77 5.27 12.43
C LYS A 293 15.40 6.66 12.66
N GLU A 294 15.06 7.33 13.76
CA GLU A 294 15.57 8.67 14.10
C GLU A 294 17.08 8.69 14.44
N PHE A 295 17.71 7.53 14.60
CA PHE A 295 19.09 7.43 15.08
C PHE A 295 20.05 6.96 13.98
N GLU A 296 21.14 7.70 13.79
CA GLU A 296 22.21 7.32 12.86
C GLU A 296 23.17 6.32 13.47
N GLN A 297 23.45 6.41 14.78
CA GLN A 297 24.31 5.48 15.51
C GLN A 297 23.57 4.15 15.72
N PRO A 298 24.29 3.03 15.98
CA PRO A 298 23.65 1.79 16.39
C PRO A 298 22.70 2.03 17.56
N ALA A 299 21.42 1.72 17.37
CA ALA A 299 20.35 2.05 18.32
C ALA A 299 19.44 0.86 18.58
N CYS A 300 18.86 0.86 19.78
CA CYS A 300 17.84 -0.07 20.22
C CYS A 300 16.66 0.70 20.83
N VAL A 301 15.46 0.36 20.41
CA VAL A 301 14.21 0.85 20.97
C VAL A 301 13.40 -0.33 21.48
N ILE A 302 12.96 -0.26 22.75
CA ILE A 302 12.07 -1.24 23.36
C ILE A 302 10.74 -0.53 23.61
N VAL A 303 9.66 -1.09 23.03
CA VAL A 303 8.30 -0.54 23.10
C VAL A 303 7.38 -1.47 23.88
N LYS A 304 6.50 -0.88 24.65
CA LYS A 304 5.36 -1.54 25.28
C LYS A 304 4.14 -0.63 25.22
N HIS A 305 3.03 -1.17 24.65
CA HIS A 305 1.79 -0.43 24.46
C HIS A 305 1.98 0.89 23.71
N ALA A 306 2.65 0.79 22.55
CA ALA A 306 2.96 1.90 21.65
C ALA A 306 3.71 3.08 22.30
N ASN A 307 4.46 2.84 23.38
CA ASN A 307 5.36 3.81 23.98
C ASN A 307 6.74 3.21 24.18
N PRO A 308 7.82 3.95 23.90
CA PRO A 308 9.16 3.55 24.29
C PRO A 308 9.26 3.43 25.81
N CYS A 309 9.73 2.28 26.29
CA CYS A 309 10.09 2.07 27.70
C CYS A 309 11.61 1.98 27.90
N GLY A 310 12.37 1.91 26.82
CA GLY A 310 13.82 1.99 26.83
C GLY A 310 14.37 2.29 25.44
N VAL A 311 15.20 3.32 25.32
CA VAL A 311 15.88 3.72 24.10
C VAL A 311 17.33 4.01 24.41
N ALA A 312 18.24 3.50 23.57
CA ALA A 312 19.65 3.82 23.69
C ALA A 312 20.38 3.71 22.34
N ILE A 313 21.44 4.50 22.22
CA ILE A 313 22.49 4.34 21.22
C ILE A 313 23.70 3.67 21.85
N GLY A 314 24.53 3.00 21.07
CA GLY A 314 25.73 2.29 21.54
C GLY A 314 26.80 2.21 20.47
N GLU A 315 27.96 1.63 20.84
CA GLU A 315 29.03 1.34 19.88
C GLU A 315 28.61 0.25 18.89
N ASP A 316 27.77 -0.67 19.37
CA ASP A 316 27.11 -1.73 18.59
C ASP A 316 25.67 -1.95 19.10
N ILE A 317 24.88 -2.78 18.43
CA ILE A 317 23.49 -3.04 18.79
C ILE A 317 23.35 -3.83 20.09
N LEU A 318 24.34 -4.63 20.50
CA LEU A 318 24.34 -5.32 21.78
C LEU A 318 24.46 -4.32 22.93
N SER A 319 25.39 -3.40 22.83
CA SER A 319 25.59 -2.32 23.79
C SER A 319 24.35 -1.41 23.85
N ALA A 320 23.75 -1.08 22.68
CA ALA A 320 22.49 -0.32 22.62
C ALA A 320 21.35 -1.07 23.34
N TYR A 321 21.19 -2.37 23.08
CA TYR A 321 20.18 -3.20 23.75
C TYR A 321 20.38 -3.27 25.27
N ASP A 322 21.62 -3.52 25.71
CA ASP A 322 21.96 -3.60 27.14
C ASP A 322 21.60 -2.30 27.89
N ARG A 323 21.81 -1.18 27.26
CA ARG A 323 21.52 0.15 27.78
C ARG A 323 20.02 0.45 27.75
N ALA A 324 19.34 0.20 26.63
CA ALA A 324 17.90 0.38 26.52
C ALA A 324 17.14 -0.47 27.53
N PHE A 325 17.52 -1.73 27.70
CA PHE A 325 16.90 -2.63 28.68
C PHE A 325 17.02 -2.14 30.13
N LYS A 326 18.12 -1.45 30.50
CA LYS A 326 18.32 -0.92 31.85
C LYS A 326 17.36 0.20 32.22
N THR A 327 16.74 0.88 31.26
CA THR A 327 15.77 1.96 31.54
C THR A 327 14.61 1.45 32.37
N ASP A 328 13.94 0.38 31.90
CA ASP A 328 12.81 -0.24 32.59
C ASP A 328 12.74 -1.75 32.26
N PRO A 329 13.51 -2.59 32.98
CA PRO A 329 13.51 -4.04 32.76
C PRO A 329 12.15 -4.69 33.00
N THR A 330 11.31 -4.08 33.83
CA THR A 330 9.98 -4.60 34.16
C THR A 330 9.02 -4.43 32.97
N SER A 331 8.97 -3.24 32.39
CA SER A 331 8.13 -2.96 31.22
C SER A 331 8.66 -3.61 29.93
N ALA A 332 9.96 -3.83 29.83
CA ALA A 332 10.56 -4.51 28.69
C ALA A 332 10.10 -5.97 28.52
N PHE A 333 9.61 -6.61 29.59
CA PHE A 333 9.10 -7.97 29.54
C PHE A 333 7.86 -8.07 28.64
N GLY A 334 7.93 -8.90 27.59
CA GLY A 334 6.89 -9.06 26.58
C GLY A 334 6.73 -7.82 25.68
N GLY A 335 7.77 -7.00 25.60
CA GLY A 335 7.81 -5.86 24.68
C GLY A 335 8.26 -6.21 23.28
N ILE A 336 8.35 -5.18 22.45
CA ILE A 336 8.85 -5.19 21.08
C ILE A 336 10.23 -4.55 21.06
N ILE A 337 11.16 -5.13 20.31
CA ILE A 337 12.52 -4.61 20.19
C ILE A 337 12.81 -4.27 18.73
N ALA A 338 13.22 -3.04 18.46
CA ALA A 338 13.64 -2.58 17.14
C ALA A 338 15.10 -2.14 17.14
N PHE A 339 15.80 -2.47 16.06
CA PHE A 339 17.18 -2.08 15.78
C PHE A 339 17.28 -1.36 14.44
N ASN A 340 18.26 -0.47 14.31
CA ASN A 340 18.61 0.21 13.05
C ASN A 340 19.84 -0.36 12.35
N ARG A 341 20.29 -1.54 12.75
CA ARG A 341 21.37 -2.32 12.13
C ARG A 341 20.99 -3.79 12.10
N GLU A 342 21.75 -4.59 11.36
CA GLU A 342 21.57 -6.04 11.31
C GLU A 342 21.56 -6.66 12.72
N LEU A 343 20.59 -7.53 12.99
CA LEU A 343 20.56 -8.33 14.20
C LEU A 343 21.59 -9.44 14.11
N ASP A 344 22.61 -9.39 14.96
CA ASP A 344 23.66 -10.41 15.07
C ASP A 344 23.33 -11.48 16.12
N ALA A 345 24.07 -12.61 16.07
CA ALA A 345 23.87 -13.74 16.98
C ALA A 345 24.10 -13.40 18.46
N LYS A 346 25.05 -12.51 18.78
CA LYS A 346 25.37 -12.14 20.16
C LYS A 346 24.21 -11.35 20.78
N THR A 347 23.70 -10.40 20.05
CA THR A 347 22.56 -9.59 20.46
C THR A 347 21.30 -10.45 20.58
N ALA A 348 21.05 -11.32 19.59
CA ALA A 348 19.94 -12.27 19.65
C ALA A 348 20.02 -13.18 20.88
N GLN A 349 21.21 -13.71 21.20
CA GLN A 349 21.43 -14.54 22.38
C GLN A 349 21.17 -13.77 23.69
N ALA A 350 21.68 -12.54 23.78
CA ALA A 350 21.45 -11.70 24.95
C ALA A 350 19.97 -11.42 25.20
N ILE A 351 19.17 -11.21 24.12
CA ILE A 351 17.73 -11.00 24.22
C ILE A 351 17.03 -12.26 24.72
N VAL A 352 17.25 -13.42 24.08
CA VAL A 352 16.52 -14.65 24.40
C VAL A 352 16.86 -15.23 25.79
N ASP A 353 18.04 -14.90 26.31
CA ASP A 353 18.47 -15.30 27.65
C ASP A 353 17.92 -14.38 28.74
N ARG A 354 17.69 -13.10 28.42
CA ARG A 354 17.38 -12.07 29.41
C ARG A 354 15.88 -11.85 29.61
N GLN A 355 15.09 -11.83 28.53
CA GLN A 355 13.69 -11.48 28.63
C GLN A 355 12.78 -12.30 27.71
N PHE A 356 11.51 -12.35 28.05
CA PHE A 356 10.47 -12.69 27.10
C PHE A 356 10.26 -11.49 26.17
N VAL A 357 10.29 -11.74 24.84
CA VAL A 357 10.07 -10.74 23.79
C VAL A 357 9.00 -11.26 22.84
N GLU A 358 8.11 -10.40 22.38
CA GLU A 358 7.07 -10.80 21.41
C GLU A 358 7.51 -10.63 19.97
N VAL A 359 8.14 -9.49 19.64
CA VAL A 359 8.64 -9.20 18.29
C VAL A 359 10.04 -8.60 18.37
N ILE A 360 10.88 -9.01 17.45
CA ILE A 360 12.17 -8.36 17.16
C ILE A 360 12.13 -7.94 15.69
N ILE A 361 12.45 -6.67 15.41
CA ILE A 361 12.54 -6.13 14.06
C ILE A 361 13.88 -5.45 13.84
N ALA A 362 14.48 -5.71 12.69
CA ALA A 362 15.74 -5.10 12.25
C ALA A 362 15.74 -4.94 10.72
N PRO A 363 16.63 -4.12 10.13
CA PRO A 363 16.79 -4.05 8.68
C PRO A 363 17.07 -5.43 8.07
N THR A 364 18.04 -6.12 8.62
CA THR A 364 18.44 -7.51 8.27
C THR A 364 18.68 -8.34 9.51
N VAL A 365 18.74 -9.66 9.34
CA VAL A 365 19.00 -10.62 10.42
C VAL A 365 20.00 -11.64 9.91
N SER A 366 21.12 -11.81 10.61
CA SER A 366 22.13 -12.81 10.24
C SER A 366 21.56 -14.23 10.37
N ASP A 367 22.11 -15.18 9.62
CA ASP A 367 21.64 -16.57 9.67
C ASP A 367 21.90 -17.19 11.06
N GLU A 368 23.01 -16.85 11.70
CA GLU A 368 23.32 -17.29 13.05
C GLU A 368 22.33 -16.70 14.09
N ALA A 369 21.89 -15.45 13.91
CA ALA A 369 20.86 -14.86 14.77
C ALA A 369 19.50 -15.56 14.61
N LYS A 370 19.13 -15.96 13.39
CA LYS A 370 17.92 -16.76 13.14
C LYS A 370 17.97 -18.08 13.88
N GLU A 371 19.13 -18.78 13.83
CA GLU A 371 19.33 -20.05 14.57
C GLU A 371 19.13 -19.86 16.08
N VAL A 372 19.70 -18.80 16.65
CA VAL A 372 19.54 -18.47 18.07
C VAL A 372 18.07 -18.25 18.44
N VAL A 373 17.36 -17.42 17.66
CA VAL A 373 15.96 -17.09 17.94
C VAL A 373 15.03 -18.29 17.77
N THR A 374 15.40 -19.28 16.93
CA THR A 374 14.66 -20.52 16.73
C THR A 374 14.40 -21.29 18.04
N ALA A 375 15.26 -21.16 19.05
CA ALA A 375 15.04 -21.72 20.38
C ALA A 375 13.77 -21.19 21.07
N LYS A 376 13.26 -20.04 20.66
CA LYS A 376 12.06 -19.36 21.18
C LYS A 376 10.97 -19.27 20.10
N LYS A 377 10.34 -20.36 19.74
CA LYS A 377 9.40 -20.50 18.61
C LYS A 377 8.26 -19.47 18.56
N ASN A 378 7.92 -18.85 19.68
CA ASN A 378 6.83 -17.87 19.75
C ASN A 378 7.31 -16.41 19.46
N VAL A 379 8.61 -16.16 19.43
CA VAL A 379 9.16 -14.85 19.06
C VAL A 379 8.94 -14.63 17.57
N ARG A 380 8.38 -13.50 17.22
CA ARG A 380 8.23 -13.06 15.84
C ARG A 380 9.48 -12.29 15.45
N LEU A 381 10.15 -12.76 14.41
CA LEU A 381 11.37 -12.17 13.90
C LEU A 381 11.10 -11.56 12.54
N LEU A 382 11.36 -10.26 12.40
CA LEU A 382 11.05 -9.48 11.21
C LEU A 382 12.32 -8.86 10.62
N ALA A 383 12.42 -8.89 9.28
CA ALA A 383 13.39 -8.13 8.50
C ALA A 383 12.64 -7.11 7.65
N CYS A 384 12.87 -5.81 7.87
CA CYS A 384 12.11 -4.74 7.19
C CYS A 384 12.83 -4.10 6.01
N GLY A 385 14.10 -4.45 5.77
CA GLY A 385 14.94 -3.78 4.78
C GLY A 385 15.61 -2.53 5.33
N ASP A 386 16.48 -1.94 4.53
CA ASP A 386 17.20 -0.70 4.85
C ASP A 386 16.32 0.52 4.49
N TRP A 387 16.43 1.60 5.28
CA TRP A 387 15.69 2.85 5.07
C TRP A 387 16.59 4.07 4.90
N ALA A 388 17.90 3.90 4.74
CA ALA A 388 18.85 4.99 4.65
C ALA A 388 18.44 6.03 3.58
N GLY A 389 17.99 7.20 4.03
CA GLY A 389 17.58 8.32 3.18
C GLY A 389 16.19 8.21 2.53
N GLN A 390 15.33 7.29 2.97
CA GLN A 390 14.01 7.05 2.39
C GLN A 390 12.84 7.41 3.33
N LEU A 391 12.92 8.53 4.02
CA LEU A 391 11.73 9.06 4.68
C LEU A 391 10.80 9.66 3.62
N THR A 392 9.65 9.05 3.41
CA THR A 392 8.67 9.49 2.41
C THR A 392 7.70 10.47 3.04
N GLU A 393 7.47 11.59 2.38
CA GLU A 393 6.36 12.49 2.70
C GLU A 393 5.05 11.70 2.70
N GLY A 394 4.10 12.11 3.52
CA GLY A 394 2.83 11.42 3.63
C GLY A 394 1.98 11.99 4.77
N TYR A 395 0.89 11.30 5.05
CA TYR A 395 -0.06 11.72 6.07
C TYR A 395 -0.11 10.73 7.24
N ASP A 396 -0.41 11.29 8.42
CA ASP A 396 -0.79 10.56 9.62
C ASP A 396 -2.30 10.69 9.84
N PHE A 397 -2.94 9.60 10.27
CA PHE A 397 -4.38 9.48 10.34
C PHE A 397 -4.86 9.13 11.73
N LYS A 398 -5.86 9.87 12.22
CA LYS A 398 -6.55 9.52 13.45
C LYS A 398 -8.05 9.41 13.24
N ARG A 399 -8.56 8.18 13.38
CA ARG A 399 -10.00 7.94 13.31
C ARG A 399 -10.72 8.60 14.49
N VAL A 400 -11.75 9.39 14.18
CA VAL A 400 -12.71 9.92 15.16
C VAL A 400 -14.11 9.47 14.79
N ASN A 401 -15.07 9.53 15.72
CA ASN A 401 -16.44 9.16 15.41
C ASN A 401 -17.01 10.12 14.35
N GLY A 402 -17.42 9.57 13.21
CA GLY A 402 -17.98 10.35 12.10
C GLY A 402 -16.94 11.00 11.16
N GLY A 403 -15.62 10.83 11.40
CA GLY A 403 -14.60 11.46 10.57
C GLY A 403 -13.21 10.89 10.71
N LEU A 404 -12.27 11.53 10.03
CA LEU A 404 -10.85 11.26 10.05
C LEU A 404 -10.11 12.58 10.25
N LEU A 405 -9.20 12.65 11.20
CA LEU A 405 -8.21 13.70 11.27
C LEU A 405 -7.05 13.28 10.40
N VAL A 406 -6.61 14.18 9.54
CA VAL A 406 -5.48 14.00 8.62
C VAL A 406 -4.50 15.11 8.89
N GLN A 407 -3.23 14.77 9.03
CA GLN A 407 -2.13 15.72 9.19
C GLN A 407 -0.92 15.20 8.41
N GLU A 408 0.04 16.06 8.13
CA GLU A 408 1.34 15.64 7.62
C GLU A 408 2.07 14.77 8.65
N ARG A 409 2.92 13.86 8.17
CA ARG A 409 3.85 13.15 9.05
C ARG A 409 4.78 14.16 9.71
N ASP A 410 5.09 13.93 10.99
CA ASP A 410 5.98 14.80 11.75
C ASP A 410 7.46 14.54 11.38
N PHE A 411 7.98 15.32 10.45
CA PHE A 411 9.42 15.37 10.10
C PHE A 411 10.15 16.52 10.80
N GLY A 412 9.44 17.30 11.61
CA GLY A 412 10.01 18.41 12.34
C GLY A 412 11.15 17.95 13.27
N MET A 413 12.34 18.49 13.04
CA MET A 413 13.51 18.25 13.86
C MET A 413 14.12 19.60 14.25
N VAL A 414 14.58 19.68 15.49
CA VAL A 414 15.32 20.83 16.00
C VAL A 414 16.80 20.51 15.89
N GLU A 415 17.57 21.39 15.31
CA GLU A 415 19.03 21.26 15.24
C GLU A 415 19.68 21.98 16.43
N MET A 416 20.96 21.69 16.71
CA MET A 416 21.66 22.30 17.83
C MET A 416 21.74 23.82 17.74
N GLU A 417 21.83 24.35 16.53
CA GLU A 417 21.92 25.76 16.19
C GLU A 417 20.62 26.53 16.49
N ASP A 418 19.50 25.82 16.53
CA ASP A 418 18.16 26.40 16.84
C ASP A 418 17.93 26.58 18.34
N LEU A 419 18.83 26.01 19.17
CA LEU A 419 18.65 26.01 20.62
C LEU A 419 19.07 27.33 21.27
N GLU A 420 18.15 27.95 22.00
CA GLU A 420 18.43 29.10 22.82
C GLU A 420 18.53 28.73 24.32
N VAL A 421 19.67 29.12 24.95
CA VAL A 421 19.86 28.87 26.37
C VAL A 421 19.22 29.98 27.20
N VAL A 422 18.02 29.70 27.73
CA VAL A 422 17.24 30.64 28.56
C VAL A 422 17.52 30.53 30.07
N THR A 423 18.35 29.57 30.46
CA THR A 423 18.70 29.31 31.86
C THR A 423 19.97 30.07 32.28
N LYS A 424 20.15 30.31 33.59
CA LYS A 424 21.37 30.93 34.13
C LYS A 424 22.61 30.09 33.92
N ARG A 425 22.48 28.76 34.06
CA ARG A 425 23.56 27.78 33.77
C ARG A 425 23.44 27.33 32.32
N LYS A 426 24.54 27.40 31.61
CA LYS A 426 24.63 26.82 30.27
C LYS A 426 24.84 25.30 30.38
N PRO A 427 24.24 24.51 29.49
CA PRO A 427 24.51 23.10 29.40
C PRO A 427 25.95 22.85 28.92
N SER A 428 26.54 21.73 29.30
CA SER A 428 27.77 21.22 28.67
C SER A 428 27.48 20.62 27.28
N GLU A 429 28.53 20.32 26.52
CA GLU A 429 28.38 19.64 25.21
C GLU A 429 27.75 18.27 25.35
N ASP A 430 28.08 17.51 26.42
CA ASP A 430 27.46 16.22 26.70
C ASP A 430 25.97 16.35 27.02
N GLU A 431 25.62 17.36 27.84
CA GLU A 431 24.21 17.66 28.16
C GLU A 431 23.44 18.09 26.92
N LEU A 432 24.02 18.82 25.99
CA LEU A 432 23.38 19.20 24.72
C LEU A 432 23.11 17.95 23.87
N ARG A 433 24.10 17.04 23.72
CA ARG A 433 23.92 15.77 23.02
C ARG A 433 22.79 14.93 23.64
N ASP A 434 22.73 14.87 24.97
CA ASP A 434 21.66 14.14 25.67
C ASP A 434 20.29 14.82 25.50
N LEU A 435 20.23 16.15 25.45
CA LEU A 435 18.99 16.89 25.16
C LEU A 435 18.46 16.61 23.75
N MET A 436 19.34 16.58 22.74
CA MET A 436 18.97 16.23 21.37
C MET A 436 18.50 14.77 21.27
N PHE A 437 19.21 13.84 21.93
CA PHE A 437 18.74 12.45 22.03
C PHE A 437 17.35 12.37 22.69
N CYS A 438 17.17 13.07 23.81
CA CYS A 438 15.92 13.12 24.55
C CYS A 438 14.76 13.69 23.70
N TRP A 439 15.04 14.72 22.90
CA TRP A 439 14.08 15.32 21.98
C TRP A 439 13.56 14.29 20.96
N LYS A 440 14.47 13.55 20.30
CA LYS A 440 14.12 12.49 19.36
C LYS A 440 13.23 11.42 20.01
N VAL A 441 13.57 10.96 21.22
CA VAL A 441 12.72 9.99 21.95
C VAL A 441 11.37 10.57 22.31
N ALA A 442 11.31 11.82 22.78
CA ALA A 442 10.08 12.44 23.25
C ALA A 442 9.01 12.58 22.15
N LYS A 443 9.40 12.71 20.89
CA LYS A 443 8.55 12.71 19.72
C LYS A 443 7.65 11.46 19.67
N TYR A 444 8.15 10.30 20.08
CA TYR A 444 7.46 9.00 20.06
C TYR A 444 6.78 8.64 21.40
N VAL A 445 6.79 9.52 22.37
CA VAL A 445 6.14 9.29 23.68
C VAL A 445 4.83 10.04 23.75
N LYS A 446 3.75 9.34 24.06
CA LYS A 446 2.41 9.95 24.14
C LYS A 446 2.32 11.03 25.21
N SER A 447 1.74 12.15 24.85
CA SER A 447 1.51 13.33 25.70
C SER A 447 0.53 13.03 26.87
N ASN A 448 0.70 13.58 28.05
CA ASN A 448 1.86 14.37 28.45
C ASN A 448 3.06 13.44 28.60
N ALA A 449 4.15 13.79 27.93
CA ALA A 449 5.40 13.04 27.92
C ALA A 449 6.47 13.75 28.76
N ILE A 450 7.17 13.00 29.62
CA ILE A 450 8.43 13.42 30.25
C ILE A 450 9.44 12.28 30.04
N VAL A 451 10.58 12.63 29.47
CA VAL A 451 11.68 11.70 29.21
C VAL A 451 12.94 12.24 29.88
N TYR A 452 13.62 11.40 30.64
CA TYR A 452 14.94 11.67 31.19
C TYR A 452 15.99 10.84 30.48
N CYS A 453 17.05 11.48 30.05
CA CYS A 453 18.15 10.85 29.32
C CYS A 453 19.51 11.21 29.93
N LYS A 454 20.45 10.31 29.76
CA LYS A 454 21.86 10.50 30.11
C LYS A 454 22.75 9.61 29.27
N ASP A 455 23.85 10.16 28.79
CA ASP A 455 24.89 9.44 28.03
C ASP A 455 24.30 8.69 26.79
N GLY A 456 23.31 9.30 26.08
CA GLY A 456 22.67 8.71 24.91
C GLY A 456 21.79 7.49 25.23
N MET A 457 21.18 7.46 26.40
CA MET A 457 20.15 6.48 26.77
C MET A 457 19.04 7.12 27.61
N THR A 458 17.85 6.58 27.55
CA THR A 458 16.79 6.91 28.48
C THR A 458 17.11 6.38 29.87
N VAL A 459 16.81 7.16 30.90
CA VAL A 459 16.89 6.73 32.29
C VAL A 459 15.52 6.63 32.92
N GLY A 460 14.50 7.22 32.29
CA GLY A 460 13.11 7.06 32.68
C GLY A 460 12.16 7.72 31.68
N VAL A 461 11.00 7.12 31.49
CA VAL A 461 9.95 7.58 30.58
C VAL A 461 8.59 7.61 31.26
N GLY A 462 7.95 8.77 31.29
CA GLY A 462 6.58 8.96 31.75
C GLY A 462 5.68 9.37 30.59
N ALA A 463 4.78 8.47 30.17
CA ALA A 463 3.95 8.62 29.00
C ALA A 463 2.47 8.72 29.33
N GLY A 464 1.70 9.45 28.50
CA GLY A 464 0.25 9.38 28.43
C GLY A 464 -0.49 9.85 29.67
N GLN A 465 0.12 10.68 30.52
CA GLN A 465 -0.50 11.15 31.75
C GLN A 465 -1.28 12.47 31.56
N MET A 466 -2.36 12.64 32.33
CA MET A 466 -3.16 13.87 32.30
C MET A 466 -2.41 15.09 32.89
N SER A 467 -1.35 14.85 33.66
CA SER A 467 -0.53 15.89 34.26
C SER A 467 0.95 15.65 34.01
N ARG A 468 1.68 16.70 33.59
CA ARG A 468 3.16 16.66 33.44
C ARG A 468 3.85 16.29 34.77
N VAL A 469 3.28 16.69 35.90
CA VAL A 469 3.81 16.34 37.22
C VAL A 469 3.79 14.82 37.43
N TYR A 470 2.70 14.14 37.03
CA TYR A 470 2.63 12.69 37.14
C TYR A 470 3.55 12.00 36.17
N SER A 471 3.64 12.49 34.91
CA SER A 471 4.62 11.97 33.94
C SER A 471 6.05 12.09 34.50
N ALA A 472 6.41 13.24 35.08
CA ALA A 472 7.72 13.44 35.68
C ALA A 472 7.95 12.50 36.89
N LYS A 473 6.95 12.24 37.73
CA LYS A 473 7.05 11.28 38.85
C LYS A 473 7.23 9.83 38.36
N ILE A 474 6.60 9.48 37.25
CA ILE A 474 6.73 8.14 36.68
C ILE A 474 8.12 7.97 36.03
N ALA A 475 8.60 9.01 35.37
CA ALA A 475 9.92 8.99 34.71
C ALA A 475 11.11 9.01 35.69
N GLY A 476 10.92 9.56 36.93
CA GLY A 476 11.92 9.66 38.00
C GLY A 476 11.84 8.52 38.99
#